data_f099331720b5dd9af50ba21054aa2b7a
#
_entry.id   f099331720b5dd9af50ba21054aa2b7a
#
_cell.length_a   1.000
_cell.length_b   1.000
_cell.length_c   1.000
_cell.angle_alpha   90.00
_cell.angle_beta   90.00
_cell.angle_gamma   90.00
#
_symmetry.space_group_name_H-M   'P 1'
#
loop_
_entity.id
_entity.type
_entity.pdbx_description
1 polymer ?
#
loop_
_entity_poly.entity_id
_entity_poly.type
_entity_poly.pdbx_seq_one_letter_code
_entity_poly.pdbx_strand_id
1 'polypeptide(L)'
;MQPFQALVSVDDEGNYSEIYEPVGSDSLIARYLALRKSTMYRTPVLNHHLLQRIINMFPFSPNLSAPEFIPTKLLLLLETLNKRFPKHRLVLSDFSSLPNAIDGVDAPVVQTRYKGSMVPCSTYMVQPGWFDIFFPTNWELLRDMYLSICRGSRAGNDKAVKVLTHKDFCQRYGEIERTKTRSGENPMLMYYENVKMLLT
;
A
#
# COMPACT_ATOMS: atom_id res chain seq x y z
N MET A 1 0.66 1.84 -23.42
CA MET A 1 0.01 0.62 -22.85
C MET A 1 -1.24 1.09 -22.14
N GLN A 2 -2.39 0.49 -22.46
CA GLN A 2 -3.67 0.79 -21.79
C GLN A 2 -3.69 0.02 -20.47
N PRO A 3 -4.01 0.66 -19.33
CA PRO A 3 -4.16 -0.02 -18.05
C PRO A 3 -5.46 -0.81 -18.02
N PHE A 4 -5.42 -2.00 -17.42
CA PHE A 4 -6.57 -2.84 -17.12
C PHE A 4 -6.77 -2.92 -15.60
N GLN A 5 -8.01 -3.04 -15.17
CA GLN A 5 -8.38 -3.35 -13.79
C GLN A 5 -8.82 -4.79 -13.70
N ALA A 6 -8.43 -5.45 -12.62
CA ALA A 6 -8.97 -6.75 -12.26
C ALA A 6 -10.27 -6.57 -11.48
N LEU A 7 -11.30 -7.31 -11.85
CA LEU A 7 -12.55 -7.43 -11.15
C LEU A 7 -12.71 -8.87 -10.68
N VAL A 8 -13.26 -9.07 -9.49
CA VAL A 8 -13.56 -10.40 -8.98
C VAL A 8 -15.02 -10.72 -9.32
N SER A 9 -15.22 -11.77 -10.10
CA SER A 9 -16.53 -12.33 -10.37
C SER A 9 -16.78 -13.53 -9.47
N VAL A 10 -18.01 -13.70 -9.03
CA VAL A 10 -18.46 -14.86 -8.24
C VAL A 10 -19.58 -15.52 -9.02
N ASP A 11 -19.44 -16.81 -9.31
CA ASP A 11 -20.48 -17.59 -9.99
C ASP A 11 -21.59 -18.06 -9.02
N ASP A 12 -22.62 -18.71 -9.57
CA ASP A 12 -23.75 -19.20 -8.80
C ASP A 12 -23.36 -20.33 -7.80
N GLU A 13 -22.22 -20.97 -8.00
CA GLU A 13 -21.65 -22.00 -7.13
C GLU A 13 -20.75 -21.41 -6.04
N GLY A 14 -20.48 -20.11 -6.10
CA GLY A 14 -19.61 -19.39 -5.15
C GLY A 14 -18.13 -19.44 -5.48
N ASN A 15 -17.74 -19.86 -6.69
CA ASN A 15 -16.35 -19.83 -7.12
C ASN A 15 -15.94 -18.44 -7.55
N TYR A 16 -14.69 -18.07 -7.23
CA TYR A 16 -14.12 -16.77 -7.58
C TYR A 16 -13.30 -16.88 -8.85
N SER A 17 -13.44 -15.89 -9.74
CA SER A 17 -12.61 -15.71 -10.92
C SER A 17 -12.24 -14.26 -11.14
N GLU A 18 -11.08 -14.01 -11.77
CA GLU A 18 -10.70 -12.67 -12.21
C GLU A 18 -11.14 -12.41 -13.65
N ILE A 19 -11.72 -11.25 -13.87
CA ILE A 19 -11.97 -10.70 -15.19
C ILE A 19 -11.25 -9.35 -15.32
N TYR A 20 -10.79 -9.03 -16.53
CA TYR A 20 -9.99 -7.84 -16.78
C TYR A 20 -10.72 -6.89 -17.72
N GLU A 21 -10.88 -5.65 -17.29
CA GLU A 21 -11.51 -4.60 -18.07
C GLU A 21 -10.58 -3.39 -18.24
N PRO A 22 -10.65 -2.66 -19.36
CA PRO A 22 -9.95 -1.40 -19.49
C PRO A 22 -10.36 -0.40 -18.40
N VAL A 23 -9.39 0.30 -17.81
CA VAL A 23 -9.68 1.35 -16.83
C VAL A 23 -10.39 2.50 -17.52
N GLY A 24 -11.60 2.83 -17.04
CA GLY A 24 -12.38 3.99 -17.50
C GLY A 24 -11.72 5.32 -17.10
N SER A 25 -11.90 6.37 -17.91
CA SER A 25 -11.28 7.69 -17.70
C SER A 25 -11.66 8.36 -16.39
N ASP A 26 -12.91 8.18 -15.94
CA ASP A 26 -13.44 8.80 -14.73
C ASP A 26 -13.36 7.89 -13.49
N SER A 27 -12.68 6.77 -13.63
CA SER A 27 -12.55 5.82 -12.54
C SER A 27 -11.64 6.35 -11.42
N LEU A 28 -11.84 5.85 -10.20
CA LEU A 28 -10.97 6.15 -9.06
C LEU A 28 -9.51 5.72 -9.35
N ILE A 29 -9.34 4.65 -10.11
CA ILE A 29 -8.03 4.17 -10.57
C ILE A 29 -7.38 5.20 -11.48
N ALA A 30 -8.11 5.75 -12.46
CA ALA A 30 -7.60 6.78 -13.37
C ALA A 30 -7.14 8.03 -12.59
N ARG A 31 -7.93 8.47 -11.60
CA ARG A 31 -7.57 9.60 -10.72
C ARG A 31 -6.30 9.31 -9.92
N TYR A 32 -6.21 8.13 -9.33
CA TYR A 32 -5.00 7.70 -8.62
C TYR A 32 -3.76 7.71 -9.54
N LEU A 33 -3.88 7.13 -10.73
CA LEU A 33 -2.78 7.07 -11.71
C LEU A 33 -2.35 8.47 -12.19
N ALA A 34 -3.31 9.39 -12.35
CA ALA A 34 -3.03 10.79 -12.69
C ALA A 34 -2.27 11.50 -11.57
N LEU A 35 -2.71 11.34 -10.31
CA LEU A 35 -2.03 11.88 -9.14
C LEU A 35 -0.61 11.32 -9.01
N ARG A 36 -0.45 10.00 -9.13
CA ARG A 36 0.86 9.34 -9.05
C ARG A 36 1.86 9.86 -10.09
N LYS A 37 1.40 10.18 -11.30
CA LYS A 37 2.26 10.77 -12.33
C LYS A 37 2.85 12.12 -11.91
N SER A 38 2.19 12.86 -11.05
CA SER A 38 2.69 14.13 -10.51
C SER A 38 3.69 13.96 -9.37
N THR A 39 3.83 12.75 -8.81
CA THR A 39 4.81 12.43 -7.77
C THR A 39 6.16 12.03 -8.37
N MET A 40 7.20 11.96 -7.54
CA MET A 40 8.50 11.44 -7.95
C MET A 40 8.55 9.91 -7.98
N TYR A 41 7.53 9.25 -7.45
CA TYR A 41 7.46 7.79 -7.41
C TYR A 41 7.42 7.17 -8.81
N ARG A 42 8.22 6.14 -9.01
CA ARG A 42 8.23 5.33 -10.23
C ARG A 42 7.98 3.88 -9.84
N THR A 43 6.95 3.29 -10.44
CA THR A 43 6.65 1.87 -10.20
C THR A 43 7.78 0.98 -10.66
N PRO A 44 8.13 -0.07 -9.91
CA PRO A 44 9.12 -1.06 -10.32
C PRO A 44 8.78 -1.70 -11.68
N VAL A 45 7.50 -1.90 -11.97
CA VAL A 45 7.02 -2.47 -13.26
C VAL A 45 7.42 -1.61 -14.46
N LEU A 46 7.47 -0.28 -14.30
CA LEU A 46 7.85 0.62 -15.40
C LEU A 46 9.37 0.67 -15.64
N ASN A 47 10.18 0.29 -14.67
CA ASN A 47 11.64 0.30 -14.79
C ASN A 47 12.19 -0.87 -15.59
N HIS A 48 11.37 -1.88 -15.92
CA HIS A 48 11.76 -3.06 -16.72
C HIS A 48 11.40 -2.96 -18.22
N HIS A 49 11.21 -1.76 -18.76
CA HIS A 49 10.84 -1.58 -20.17
C HIS A 49 11.78 -2.29 -21.15
N LEU A 50 13.06 -2.40 -20.85
CA LEU A 50 14.02 -3.13 -21.70
C LEU A 50 13.83 -4.64 -21.58
N LEU A 51 13.65 -5.16 -20.38
CA LEU A 51 13.38 -6.59 -20.17
C LEU A 51 12.02 -7.01 -20.72
N GLN A 52 10.97 -6.19 -20.55
CA GLN A 52 9.66 -6.46 -21.15
C GLN A 52 9.70 -6.39 -22.68
N ARG A 53 10.49 -5.51 -23.31
CA ARG A 53 10.69 -5.54 -24.75
C ARG A 53 11.32 -6.85 -25.21
N ILE A 54 12.28 -7.38 -24.48
CA ILE A 54 12.93 -8.66 -24.77
C ILE A 54 11.94 -9.81 -24.56
N ILE A 55 11.18 -9.80 -23.46
CA ILE A 55 10.18 -10.83 -23.16
C ILE A 55 9.06 -10.83 -24.22
N ASN A 56 8.58 -9.65 -24.64
CA ASN A 56 7.53 -9.52 -25.66
C ASN A 56 7.99 -9.94 -27.07
N MET A 57 9.26 -10.22 -27.28
CA MET A 57 9.77 -10.84 -28.52
C MET A 57 9.57 -12.36 -28.55
N PHE A 58 9.21 -12.99 -27.43
CA PHE A 58 8.94 -14.42 -27.40
C PHE A 58 7.47 -14.71 -27.71
N PRO A 59 7.17 -15.71 -28.56
CA PRO A 59 5.81 -16.01 -29.00
C PRO A 59 4.85 -16.48 -27.90
N PHE A 60 5.34 -16.75 -26.69
CA PHE A 60 4.56 -17.18 -25.52
C PHE A 60 4.60 -16.20 -24.36
N SER A 61 4.93 -14.93 -24.60
CA SER A 61 4.93 -13.93 -23.54
C SER A 61 3.51 -13.66 -23.03
N PRO A 62 3.33 -13.46 -21.70
CA PRO A 62 2.04 -13.12 -21.13
C PRO A 62 1.50 -11.82 -21.73
N ASN A 63 0.21 -11.79 -22.08
CA ASN A 63 -0.45 -10.59 -22.60
C ASN A 63 -0.62 -9.46 -21.56
N LEU A 64 -0.50 -9.79 -20.27
CA LEU A 64 -0.61 -8.88 -19.17
C LEU A 64 0.72 -8.78 -18.40
N SER A 65 1.02 -7.60 -17.90
CA SER A 65 2.11 -7.40 -16.93
C SER A 65 1.75 -8.02 -15.58
N ALA A 66 2.75 -8.17 -14.70
CA ALA A 66 2.48 -8.50 -13.31
C ALA A 66 1.45 -7.52 -12.70
N PRO A 67 0.52 -7.98 -11.85
CA PRO A 67 -0.47 -7.13 -11.22
C PRO A 67 0.18 -6.12 -10.29
N GLU A 68 -0.40 -4.93 -10.21
CA GLU A 68 -0.04 -3.90 -9.25
C GLU A 68 -1.24 -3.58 -8.37
N PHE A 69 -1.05 -3.64 -7.06
CA PHE A 69 -2.08 -3.30 -6.08
C PHE A 69 -1.95 -1.84 -5.67
N ILE A 70 -2.96 -1.03 -5.95
CA ILE A 70 -2.92 0.41 -5.75
C ILE A 70 -3.87 0.87 -4.65
N PRO A 71 -3.45 1.80 -3.76
CA PRO A 71 -4.21 2.19 -2.58
C PRO A 71 -5.28 3.24 -2.92
N THR A 72 -6.28 2.90 -3.72
CA THR A 72 -7.35 3.82 -4.14
C THR A 72 -8.21 4.32 -2.97
N LYS A 73 -8.39 3.52 -1.92
CA LYS A 73 -9.10 3.94 -0.70
C LYS A 73 -8.30 4.97 0.11
N LEU A 74 -6.98 4.88 0.08
CA LEU A 74 -6.11 5.90 0.67
C LEU A 74 -6.29 7.26 -0.02
N LEU A 75 -6.39 7.28 -1.35
CA LEU A 75 -6.73 8.51 -2.09
C LEU A 75 -8.02 9.15 -1.56
N LEU A 76 -9.10 8.37 -1.42
CA LEU A 76 -10.37 8.86 -0.89
C LEU A 76 -10.25 9.36 0.56
N LEU A 77 -9.47 8.67 1.40
CA LEU A 77 -9.21 9.11 2.78
C LEU A 77 -8.54 10.49 2.78
N LEU A 78 -7.47 10.67 2.02
CA LEU A 78 -6.73 11.93 1.97
C LEU A 78 -7.58 13.08 1.40
N GLU A 79 -8.38 12.83 0.36
CA GLU A 79 -9.32 13.80 -0.18
C GLU A 79 -10.40 14.19 0.85
N THR A 80 -10.90 13.21 1.60
CA THR A 80 -11.90 13.44 2.66
C THR A 80 -11.30 14.27 3.79
N LEU A 81 -10.09 13.95 4.24
CA LEU A 81 -9.38 14.72 5.26
C LEU A 81 -9.15 16.17 4.79
N ASN A 82 -8.68 16.36 3.57
CA ASN A 82 -8.47 17.70 3.04
C ASN A 82 -9.77 18.51 2.96
N LYS A 83 -10.87 17.88 2.53
CA LYS A 83 -12.18 18.55 2.36
C LYS A 83 -12.88 18.83 3.69
N ARG A 84 -12.83 17.88 4.63
CA ARG A 84 -13.64 17.96 5.87
C ARG A 84 -12.85 18.49 7.06
N PHE A 85 -11.54 18.29 7.06
CA PHE A 85 -10.65 18.66 8.15
C PHE A 85 -9.40 19.40 7.62
N PRO A 86 -9.54 20.58 6.99
CA PRO A 86 -8.44 21.25 6.28
C PRO A 86 -7.26 21.66 7.17
N LYS A 87 -7.45 21.70 8.49
CA LYS A 87 -6.42 22.04 9.48
C LYS A 87 -5.98 20.83 10.33
N HIS A 88 -6.23 19.61 9.84
CA HIS A 88 -5.89 18.40 10.58
C HIS A 88 -4.37 18.26 10.77
N ARG A 89 -4.01 17.56 11.83
CA ARG A 89 -2.72 16.90 12.00
C ARG A 89 -2.95 15.41 11.93
N LEU A 90 -2.07 14.71 11.29
CA LEU A 90 -2.22 13.29 11.01
C LEU A 90 -1.04 12.51 11.55
N VAL A 91 -1.33 11.41 12.22
CA VAL A 91 -0.37 10.36 12.56
C VAL A 91 -0.93 9.07 11.98
N LEU A 92 -0.21 8.50 11.03
CA LEU A 92 -0.52 7.19 10.46
C LEU A 92 0.58 6.21 10.83
N SER A 93 0.20 4.95 11.06
CA SER A 93 1.11 3.85 11.33
C SER A 93 0.66 2.64 10.53
N ASP A 94 1.60 2.00 9.84
CA ASP A 94 1.32 0.80 9.07
C ASP A 94 2.61 0.04 8.74
N PHE A 95 2.47 -1.15 8.16
CA PHE A 95 3.58 -1.96 7.70
C PHE A 95 4.20 -1.39 6.42
N SER A 96 5.52 -1.29 6.38
CA SER A 96 6.28 -0.90 5.20
C SER A 96 6.66 -2.09 4.32
N SER A 97 6.67 -3.28 4.88
CA SER A 97 6.94 -4.55 4.21
C SER A 97 6.27 -5.69 4.96
N LEU A 98 5.86 -6.69 4.21
CA LEU A 98 5.23 -7.90 4.74
C LEU A 98 5.90 -9.12 4.10
N PRO A 99 6.28 -10.14 4.89
CA PRO A 99 6.78 -11.40 4.35
C PRO A 99 5.63 -12.21 3.73
N ASN A 100 5.95 -13.07 2.76
CA ASN A 100 4.99 -14.00 2.15
C ASN A 100 3.79 -13.33 1.46
N ALA A 101 4.01 -12.16 0.84
CA ALA A 101 3.01 -11.55 -0.04
C ALA A 101 2.75 -12.47 -1.25
N ILE A 102 1.54 -12.39 -1.80
CA ILE A 102 1.22 -13.03 -3.08
C ILE A 102 1.99 -12.35 -4.22
N ASP A 103 1.91 -12.90 -5.42
CA ASP A 103 2.60 -12.32 -6.58
C ASP A 103 2.03 -10.96 -6.96
N GLY A 104 2.92 -10.00 -7.24
CA GLY A 104 2.56 -8.66 -7.70
C GLY A 104 3.37 -7.55 -7.05
N VAL A 105 3.14 -6.32 -7.51
CA VAL A 105 3.75 -5.11 -6.94
C VAL A 105 2.83 -4.56 -5.86
N ASP A 106 3.40 -4.26 -4.68
CA ASP A 106 2.65 -3.85 -3.49
C ASP A 106 1.52 -4.84 -3.12
N ALA A 107 1.79 -6.14 -3.39
CA ALA A 107 0.84 -7.22 -3.22
C ALA A 107 0.57 -7.54 -1.75
N PRO A 108 -0.65 -8.01 -1.41
CA PRO A 108 -1.01 -8.31 -0.04
C PRO A 108 -0.43 -9.63 0.47
N VAL A 109 -0.34 -9.74 1.78
CA VAL A 109 -0.32 -11.01 2.50
C VAL A 109 -1.75 -11.40 2.82
N VAL A 110 -2.13 -12.61 2.44
CA VAL A 110 -3.46 -13.17 2.70
C VAL A 110 -3.31 -14.35 3.65
N GLN A 111 -4.00 -14.31 4.77
CA GLN A 111 -3.90 -15.36 5.79
C GLN A 111 -5.16 -15.45 6.64
N THR A 112 -5.34 -16.60 7.28
CA THR A 112 -6.37 -16.80 8.30
C THR A 112 -5.79 -17.50 9.50
N ARG A 113 -6.51 -17.46 10.60
CA ARG A 113 -6.14 -18.22 11.81
C ARG A 113 -7.04 -19.42 11.97
N TYR A 114 -6.45 -20.63 11.90
CA TYR A 114 -7.16 -21.87 12.08
C TYR A 114 -6.52 -22.71 13.19
N LYS A 115 -7.31 -23.12 14.18
CA LYS A 115 -6.87 -23.91 15.34
C LYS A 115 -5.61 -23.35 16.03
N GLY A 116 -5.52 -22.02 16.14
CA GLY A 116 -4.39 -21.34 16.80
C GLY A 116 -3.16 -21.08 15.92
N SER A 117 -3.11 -21.64 14.72
CA SER A 117 -2.02 -21.44 13.77
C SER A 117 -2.41 -20.49 12.65
N MET A 118 -1.43 -19.71 12.16
CA MET A 118 -1.62 -18.87 10.97
C MET A 118 -1.50 -19.73 9.73
N VAL A 119 -2.47 -19.62 8.83
CA VAL A 119 -2.53 -20.35 7.56
C VAL A 119 -2.46 -19.32 6.43
N PRO A 120 -1.37 -19.28 5.64
CA PRO A 120 -1.26 -18.40 4.49
C PRO A 120 -2.14 -18.87 3.33
N CYS A 121 -2.56 -17.92 2.49
CA CYS A 121 -3.28 -18.17 1.26
C CYS A 121 -2.55 -17.50 0.09
N SER A 122 -2.47 -18.19 -1.05
CA SER A 122 -1.75 -17.70 -2.23
C SER A 122 -2.60 -16.79 -3.14
N THR A 123 -3.84 -16.49 -2.76
CA THR A 123 -4.75 -15.63 -3.52
C THR A 123 -5.52 -14.70 -2.60
N TYR A 124 -5.93 -13.54 -3.12
CA TYR A 124 -6.85 -12.63 -2.44
C TYR A 124 -8.33 -12.91 -2.74
N MET A 125 -8.60 -13.83 -3.64
CA MET A 125 -9.96 -14.30 -3.95
C MET A 125 -10.40 -15.30 -2.88
N VAL A 126 -10.80 -14.76 -1.74
CA VAL A 126 -11.16 -15.52 -0.54
C VAL A 126 -12.50 -15.08 0.02
N GLN A 127 -13.13 -15.94 0.80
CA GLN A 127 -14.40 -15.63 1.45
C GLN A 127 -14.29 -14.39 2.34
N PRO A 128 -15.10 -13.34 2.12
CA PRO A 128 -15.10 -12.17 2.96
C PRO A 128 -15.35 -12.49 4.44
N GLY A 129 -14.54 -11.86 5.31
CA GLY A 129 -14.63 -12.03 6.77
C GLY A 129 -13.94 -13.27 7.34
N TRP A 130 -13.38 -14.15 6.51
CA TRP A 130 -12.67 -15.35 6.96
C TRP A 130 -11.14 -15.20 6.90
N PHE A 131 -10.66 -14.26 6.11
CA PHE A 131 -9.24 -14.01 5.88
C PHE A 131 -8.89 -12.56 6.17
N ASP A 132 -7.70 -12.36 6.68
CA ASP A 132 -7.07 -11.07 6.75
C ASP A 132 -6.28 -10.82 5.46
N ILE A 133 -6.42 -9.61 4.90
CA ILE A 133 -5.70 -9.17 3.71
C ILE A 133 -4.91 -7.92 4.09
N PHE A 134 -3.58 -8.05 4.23
CA PHE A 134 -2.69 -6.98 4.65
C PHE A 134 -1.89 -6.48 3.46
N PHE A 135 -1.92 -5.18 3.21
CA PHE A 135 -1.11 -4.54 2.17
C PHE A 135 0.10 -3.84 2.79
N PRO A 136 1.28 -3.92 2.16
CA PRO A 136 2.38 -3.06 2.54
C PRO A 136 2.08 -1.64 2.11
N THR A 137 2.43 -0.65 2.94
CA THR A 137 2.27 0.76 2.62
C THR A 137 3.56 1.33 2.05
N ASN A 138 3.49 1.90 0.83
CA ASN A 138 4.57 2.67 0.24
C ASN A 138 4.58 4.08 0.84
N TRP A 139 5.47 4.29 1.80
CA TRP A 139 5.52 5.51 2.61
C TRP A 139 5.99 6.75 1.85
N GLU A 140 6.84 6.60 0.85
CA GLU A 140 7.28 7.71 0.01
C GLU A 140 6.14 8.19 -0.87
N LEU A 141 5.45 7.26 -1.51
CA LEU A 141 4.27 7.56 -2.31
C LEU A 141 3.14 8.16 -1.47
N LEU A 142 2.86 7.62 -0.27
CA LEU A 142 1.89 8.17 0.66
C LEU A 142 2.22 9.62 1.03
N ARG A 143 3.48 9.91 1.36
CA ARG A 143 3.94 11.26 1.67
C ARG A 143 3.71 12.22 0.49
N ASP A 144 4.10 11.80 -0.71
CA ASP A 144 3.94 12.62 -1.91
C ASP A 144 2.47 12.85 -2.26
N MET A 145 1.62 11.83 -2.12
CA MET A 145 0.16 11.96 -2.29
C MET A 145 -0.42 12.93 -1.25
N TYR A 146 -0.03 12.80 0.02
CA TYR A 146 -0.48 13.70 1.07
C TYR A 146 -0.11 15.16 0.76
N LEU A 147 1.14 15.41 0.36
CA LEU A 147 1.61 16.73 -0.02
C LEU A 147 0.81 17.31 -1.21
N SER A 148 0.56 16.49 -2.22
CA SER A 148 -0.19 16.93 -3.42
C SER A 148 -1.66 17.24 -3.10
N ILE A 149 -2.33 16.46 -2.25
CA ILE A 149 -3.76 16.60 -1.97
C ILE A 149 -4.02 17.62 -0.86
N CYS A 150 -3.32 17.47 0.28
CA CYS A 150 -3.65 18.20 1.49
C CYS A 150 -2.93 19.53 1.64
N ARG A 151 -1.82 19.71 0.96
CA ARG A 151 -1.05 20.96 1.02
C ARG A 151 -1.13 21.79 -0.23
N GLY A 152 -1.45 21.20 -1.39
CA GLY A 152 -1.67 21.90 -2.67
C GLY A 152 -0.62 22.97 -2.94
N SER A 153 -1.05 24.11 -3.50
CA SER A 153 -0.19 25.26 -3.79
C SER A 153 0.29 26.06 -2.57
N ARG A 154 0.08 25.59 -1.35
CA ARG A 154 0.68 26.21 -0.15
C ARG A 154 2.14 25.77 -0.04
N ALA A 155 2.91 26.12 -1.06
CA ALA A 155 4.35 25.95 -1.11
C ALA A 155 4.99 26.57 0.14
N GLY A 156 5.74 25.80 0.90
CA GLY A 156 6.60 26.35 1.93
C GLY A 156 6.98 25.44 3.09
N ASN A 157 6.34 24.32 3.31
CA ASN A 157 6.68 23.51 4.48
C ASN A 157 6.64 21.98 4.26
N ASP A 158 7.28 21.49 3.19
CA ASP A 158 7.49 20.06 2.93
C ASP A 158 8.23 19.35 4.07
N LYS A 159 9.01 20.14 4.85
CA LYS A 159 9.73 19.68 6.04
C LYS A 159 8.80 19.25 7.19
N ALA A 160 7.52 19.62 7.15
CA ALA A 160 6.57 19.29 8.21
C ALA A 160 5.99 17.87 8.07
N VAL A 161 6.05 17.25 6.87
CA VAL A 161 5.61 15.87 6.69
C VAL A 161 6.81 14.94 6.84
N LYS A 162 6.78 14.13 7.91
CA LYS A 162 7.88 13.23 8.26
C LYS A 162 7.43 11.79 8.14
N VAL A 163 8.29 10.97 7.57
CA VAL A 163 8.19 9.50 7.64
C VAL A 163 9.31 9.02 8.55
N LEU A 164 8.95 8.33 9.60
CA LEU A 164 9.88 7.79 10.61
C LEU A 164 9.71 6.27 10.67
N THR A 165 10.78 5.58 11.08
CA THR A 165 10.64 4.19 11.53
C THR A 165 9.85 4.18 12.85
N HIS A 166 9.21 3.05 13.18
CA HIS A 166 8.55 2.88 14.47
C HIS A 166 9.53 3.14 15.64
N LYS A 167 10.76 2.64 15.51
CA LYS A 167 11.82 2.86 16.49
C LYS A 167 12.14 4.34 16.69
N ASP A 168 12.36 5.10 15.58
CA ASP A 168 12.68 6.53 15.66
C ASP A 168 11.51 7.33 16.24
N PHE A 169 10.28 6.94 15.90
CA PHE A 169 9.09 7.55 16.47
C PHE A 169 9.01 7.33 17.97
N CYS A 170 9.16 6.08 18.42
CA CYS A 170 9.13 5.75 19.85
C CYS A 170 10.26 6.45 20.62
N GLN A 171 11.48 6.48 20.09
CA GLN A 171 12.60 7.17 20.73
C GLN A 171 12.39 8.68 20.85
N ARG A 172 11.69 9.29 19.90
CA ARG A 172 11.48 10.75 19.88
C ARG A 172 10.29 11.20 20.72
N TYR A 173 9.22 10.40 20.75
CA TYR A 173 7.93 10.81 21.32
C TYR A 173 7.44 9.90 22.45
N GLY A 174 8.04 8.75 22.63
CA GLY A 174 7.65 7.76 23.63
C GLY A 174 8.37 7.93 24.97
N GLU A 175 7.73 7.46 26.02
CA GLU A 175 8.34 7.33 27.35
C GLU A 175 9.07 5.98 27.44
N ILE A 176 10.26 5.90 26.87
CA ILE A 176 11.02 4.65 26.63
C ILE A 176 11.20 3.84 27.92
N GLU A 177 11.45 4.48 29.05
CA GLU A 177 11.65 3.80 30.33
C GLU A 177 10.37 3.06 30.80
N ARG A 178 9.19 3.58 30.47
CA ARG A 178 7.89 2.97 30.85
C ARG A 178 7.49 1.78 29.96
N THR A 179 8.14 1.63 28.80
CA THR A 179 7.86 0.52 27.87
C THR A 179 8.85 -0.64 27.99
N LYS A 180 9.80 -0.55 28.94
CA LYS A 180 10.72 -1.63 29.28
C LYS A 180 10.04 -2.76 30.03
N THR A 181 10.42 -3.97 29.72
CA THR A 181 10.09 -5.17 30.51
C THR A 181 10.85 -5.16 31.84
N ARG A 182 10.49 -6.08 32.73
CA ARG A 182 11.23 -6.27 34.01
C ARG A 182 12.67 -6.71 33.79
N SER A 183 12.97 -7.38 32.66
CA SER A 183 14.33 -7.80 32.26
C SER A 183 15.15 -6.66 31.64
N GLY A 184 14.57 -5.46 31.43
CA GLY A 184 15.25 -4.31 30.86
C GLY A 184 15.14 -4.19 29.34
N GLU A 185 14.56 -5.17 28.64
CA GLU A 185 14.34 -5.15 27.21
C GLU A 185 13.19 -4.17 26.86
N ASN A 186 13.24 -3.62 25.67
CA ASN A 186 12.16 -2.77 25.17
C ASN A 186 11.54 -3.35 23.88
N PRO A 187 10.42 -4.09 23.97
CA PRO A 187 9.76 -4.69 22.82
C PRO A 187 9.35 -3.69 21.74
N MET A 188 8.99 -2.46 22.14
CA MET A 188 8.60 -1.39 21.20
C MET A 188 9.76 -0.93 20.31
N LEU A 189 11.00 -1.14 20.74
CA LEU A 189 12.19 -0.79 19.96
C LEU A 189 12.77 -1.98 19.19
N MET A 190 12.39 -3.21 19.54
CA MET A 190 13.01 -4.44 19.04
C MET A 190 12.20 -5.15 17.97
N TYR A 191 10.86 -5.09 18.01
CA TYR A 191 10.01 -6.02 17.23
C TYR A 191 9.23 -5.39 16.07
N TYR A 192 9.26 -4.09 15.88
CA TYR A 192 8.45 -3.40 14.87
C TYR A 192 9.30 -2.77 13.76
N GLU A 193 10.31 -3.49 13.28
CA GLU A 193 11.24 -2.97 12.27
C GLU A 193 10.58 -2.70 10.91
N ASN A 194 9.53 -3.45 10.59
CA ASN A 194 8.75 -3.28 9.36
C ASN A 194 7.59 -2.28 9.48
N VAL A 195 7.48 -1.54 10.58
CA VAL A 195 6.46 -0.51 10.76
C VAL A 195 7.07 0.87 10.59
N LYS A 196 6.36 1.74 9.89
CA LYS A 196 6.68 3.16 9.78
C LYS A 196 5.52 4.04 10.22
N MET A 197 5.83 5.31 10.42
CA MET A 197 4.90 6.34 10.88
C MET A 197 4.99 7.55 9.95
N LEU A 198 3.85 8.11 9.56
CA LEU A 198 3.79 9.41 8.91
C LEU A 198 3.18 10.42 9.87
N LEU A 199 3.84 11.57 10.00
CA LEU A 199 3.40 12.68 10.84
C LEU A 199 3.29 13.95 9.98
N THR A 200 2.25 14.77 10.25
CA THR A 200 2.04 16.05 9.55
C THR A 200 1.85 17.22 10.51
#